data_b934be991ef002ddf292fa78ed4c42c2
#
_entry.id   b934be991ef002ddf292fa78ed4c42c2
#
_cell.length_a   1.000
_cell.length_b   1.000
_cell.length_c   1.000
_cell.angle_alpha   90.00
_cell.angle_beta   90.00
_cell.angle_gamma   90.00
#
_symmetry.space_group_name_H-M   'P 1'
#
loop_
_entity.id
_entity.type
_entity.pdbx_description
1 polymer ?
#
loop_
_entity_poly.entity_id
_entity_poly.type
_entity_poly.pdbx_seq_one_letter_code
_entity_poly.pdbx_strand_id
1 'polypeptide(L)'
;MIVKAEADTTAPPSWFTGALAAPVEDRVVKVDGASVAYRMWGVSTGHGVVLVHGGGAHSRWWDHIGPLLADDRHVLAIDLSGHGDSDRRDSYSFDLWSREILAVAKDAGITKPPVVIGHSMGGIVTLQLAALYGARIEGAVVIDSPVREPAPEERAARGDRVFGELRVYPTKEAILSRFRPVPDQPVLGYIADHVAETSIREGGGGWTWKWDPRVFGRGQELLPLSKLDCRVALFRAEHGILSAEMSHVMYDRLGRVAPLIEIPVAGHHVMLDQPIALVAALRTLLSDWDHSLPAQPRDDQPRDIVP
;
A
#
# COMPACT_ATOMS: atom_id res chain seq x y z
N MET A 1 16.52 -19.30 21.49
CA MET A 1 15.28 -19.77 22.15
C MET A 1 14.19 -18.82 21.65
N ILE A 2 13.45 -19.21 20.63
CA ILE A 2 12.42 -18.38 20.01
C ILE A 2 11.20 -18.46 20.92
N VAL A 3 10.91 -17.36 21.61
CA VAL A 3 9.66 -17.20 22.36
C VAL A 3 8.55 -17.17 21.32
N LYS A 4 7.76 -18.22 21.20
CA LYS A 4 6.47 -18.17 20.51
C LYS A 4 5.65 -17.10 21.21
N ALA A 5 5.27 -16.04 20.50
CA ALA A 5 4.25 -15.13 20.99
C ALA A 5 3.02 -16.00 21.35
N GLU A 6 2.57 -15.91 22.59
CA GLU A 6 1.30 -16.50 22.99
C GLU A 6 0.23 -15.95 22.04
N ALA A 7 -0.58 -16.86 21.47
CA ALA A 7 -1.69 -16.45 20.64
C ALA A 7 -2.59 -15.52 21.47
N ASP A 8 -2.73 -14.27 21.04
CA ASP A 8 -3.64 -13.32 21.67
C ASP A 8 -5.08 -13.86 21.47
N THR A 9 -5.60 -14.49 22.51
CA THR A 9 -6.96 -15.10 22.51
C THR A 9 -8.04 -14.09 22.85
N THR A 10 -7.73 -12.80 22.88
CA THR A 10 -8.71 -11.75 23.10
C THR A 10 -9.68 -11.67 21.94
N ALA A 11 -10.99 -11.59 22.24
CA ALA A 11 -12.01 -11.39 21.22
C ALA A 11 -11.70 -10.09 20.42
N PRO A 12 -11.93 -10.09 19.08
CA PRO A 12 -11.70 -8.92 18.27
C PRO A 12 -12.43 -7.69 18.84
N PRO A 13 -11.78 -6.52 18.93
CA PRO A 13 -12.40 -5.32 19.46
C PRO A 13 -13.53 -4.82 18.56
N SER A 14 -14.47 -4.06 19.13
CA SER A 14 -15.68 -3.58 18.44
C SER A 14 -15.38 -2.69 17.23
N TRP A 15 -14.30 -1.92 17.26
CA TRP A 15 -13.90 -1.12 16.10
C TRP A 15 -13.54 -1.99 14.88
N PHE A 16 -12.91 -3.14 15.12
CA PHE A 16 -12.52 -4.07 14.05
C PHE A 16 -13.74 -4.80 13.49
N THR A 17 -14.57 -5.38 14.37
CA THR A 17 -15.80 -6.07 13.94
C THR A 17 -16.77 -5.11 13.27
N GLY A 18 -16.87 -3.88 13.75
CA GLY A 18 -17.65 -2.82 13.12
C GLY A 18 -17.12 -2.43 11.73
N ALA A 19 -15.81 -2.30 11.59
CA ALA A 19 -15.20 -2.01 10.28
C ALA A 19 -15.47 -3.14 9.27
N LEU A 20 -15.31 -4.41 9.67
CA LEU A 20 -15.60 -5.54 8.77
C LEU A 20 -17.08 -5.68 8.41
N ALA A 21 -17.98 -5.18 9.28
CA ALA A 21 -19.43 -5.17 9.03
C ALA A 21 -19.90 -3.96 8.22
N ALA A 22 -19.03 -2.98 7.97
CA ALA A 22 -19.37 -1.79 7.18
C ALA A 22 -19.78 -2.18 5.75
N PRO A 23 -20.79 -1.50 5.17
CA PRO A 23 -21.18 -1.72 3.79
C PRO A 23 -19.98 -1.54 2.85
N VAL A 24 -19.75 -2.51 1.99
CA VAL A 24 -18.67 -2.52 1.00
C VAL A 24 -19.22 -2.95 -0.34
N GLU A 25 -18.74 -2.33 -1.40
CA GLU A 25 -19.05 -2.73 -2.79
C GLU A 25 -17.79 -3.28 -3.45
N ASP A 26 -17.88 -4.51 -3.97
CA ASP A 26 -16.82 -5.14 -4.77
C ASP A 26 -17.10 -4.88 -6.24
N ARG A 27 -16.12 -4.37 -6.99
CA ARG A 27 -16.20 -4.04 -8.41
C ARG A 27 -15.01 -4.55 -9.22
N VAL A 28 -15.19 -4.55 -10.54
CA VAL A 28 -14.15 -4.93 -11.49
C VAL A 28 -14.19 -3.98 -12.67
N VAL A 29 -13.04 -3.45 -13.07
CA VAL A 29 -12.87 -2.64 -14.28
C VAL A 29 -11.87 -3.30 -15.23
N LYS A 30 -12.06 -3.13 -16.54
CA LYS A 30 -11.11 -3.60 -17.56
C LYS A 30 -10.05 -2.54 -17.82
N VAL A 31 -8.78 -2.93 -17.67
CA VAL A 31 -7.62 -2.10 -17.98
C VAL A 31 -6.67 -2.88 -18.87
N ASP A 32 -6.43 -2.41 -20.08
CA ASP A 32 -5.56 -3.06 -21.06
C ASP A 32 -5.85 -4.58 -21.21
N GLY A 33 -7.12 -4.92 -21.33
CA GLY A 33 -7.58 -6.29 -21.54
C GLY A 33 -7.71 -7.16 -20.30
N ALA A 34 -7.15 -6.76 -19.14
CA ALA A 34 -7.27 -7.51 -17.89
C ALA A 34 -8.32 -6.92 -16.95
N SER A 35 -8.95 -7.79 -16.15
CA SER A 35 -9.86 -7.39 -15.08
C SER A 35 -9.05 -6.94 -13.86
N VAL A 36 -9.35 -5.76 -13.36
CA VAL A 36 -8.78 -5.20 -12.14
C VAL A 36 -9.90 -5.10 -11.11
N ALA A 37 -9.79 -5.86 -10.04
CA ALA A 37 -10.76 -5.88 -8.95
C ALA A 37 -10.44 -4.78 -7.93
N TYR A 38 -11.47 -4.23 -7.32
CA TYR A 38 -11.34 -3.28 -6.24
C TYR A 38 -12.56 -3.28 -5.33
N ARG A 39 -12.38 -2.79 -4.13
CA ARG A 39 -13.40 -2.63 -3.09
C ARG A 39 -13.62 -1.16 -2.81
N MET A 40 -14.83 -0.79 -2.39
CA MET A 40 -15.12 0.61 -2.09
C MET A 40 -16.06 0.77 -0.89
N TRP A 41 -15.82 1.84 -0.12
CA TRP A 41 -16.58 2.26 1.05
C TRP A 41 -16.93 3.74 0.97
N GLY A 42 -17.95 4.14 1.70
CA GLY A 42 -18.40 5.53 1.82
C GLY A 42 -19.24 5.99 0.64
N VAL A 43 -19.43 7.28 0.55
CA VAL A 43 -20.29 7.93 -0.45
C VAL A 43 -19.46 8.81 -1.37
N SER A 44 -19.87 8.91 -2.63
CA SER A 44 -19.19 9.76 -3.60
C SER A 44 -19.43 11.24 -3.29
N THR A 45 -18.46 11.89 -2.68
CA THR A 45 -18.43 13.35 -2.42
C THR A 45 -17.59 14.10 -3.47
N GLY A 46 -17.05 13.35 -4.45
CA GLY A 46 -16.08 13.85 -5.42
C GLY A 46 -14.63 13.76 -4.92
N HIS A 47 -14.38 13.69 -3.61
CA HIS A 47 -13.07 13.43 -3.03
C HIS A 47 -12.88 11.91 -2.87
N GLY A 48 -11.70 11.41 -3.24
CA GLY A 48 -11.41 10.00 -3.20
C GLY A 48 -10.05 9.67 -2.59
N VAL A 49 -9.99 8.50 -1.98
CA VAL A 49 -8.74 7.88 -1.50
C VAL A 49 -8.62 6.51 -2.18
N VAL A 50 -7.45 6.20 -2.73
CA VAL A 50 -7.15 4.87 -3.26
C VAL A 50 -6.04 4.24 -2.43
N LEU A 51 -6.36 3.13 -1.78
CA LEU A 51 -5.44 2.33 -0.97
C LEU A 51 -4.77 1.28 -1.84
N VAL A 52 -3.44 1.26 -1.84
CA VAL A 52 -2.61 0.38 -2.67
C VAL A 52 -1.79 -0.54 -1.76
N HIS A 53 -1.99 -1.83 -1.90
CA HIS A 53 -1.36 -2.85 -1.06
C HIS A 53 0.12 -3.11 -1.39
N GLY A 54 0.83 -3.78 -0.49
CA GLY A 54 2.21 -4.25 -0.67
C GLY A 54 2.32 -5.47 -1.59
N GLY A 55 3.55 -5.89 -1.87
CA GLY A 55 3.80 -7.09 -2.68
C GLY A 55 3.27 -8.36 -2.03
N GLY A 56 2.55 -9.19 -2.79
CA GLY A 56 1.92 -10.42 -2.29
C GLY A 56 0.66 -10.19 -1.43
N ALA A 57 0.30 -8.93 -1.13
CA ALA A 57 -0.92 -8.54 -0.45
C ALA A 57 -2.06 -8.28 -1.46
N HIS A 58 -3.19 -7.76 -1.01
CA HIS A 58 -4.36 -7.43 -1.83
C HIS A 58 -5.29 -6.46 -1.09
N SER A 59 -6.38 -6.02 -1.74
CA SER A 59 -7.32 -5.02 -1.23
C SER A 59 -7.88 -5.32 0.17
N ARG A 60 -8.09 -6.60 0.51
CA ARG A 60 -8.66 -6.98 1.81
C ARG A 60 -7.72 -6.80 3.00
N TRP A 61 -6.45 -6.46 2.76
CA TRP A 61 -5.54 -5.99 3.82
C TRP A 61 -5.97 -4.64 4.39
N TRP A 62 -6.87 -3.94 3.68
CA TRP A 62 -7.44 -2.66 4.05
C TRP A 62 -8.87 -2.73 4.59
N ASP A 63 -9.48 -3.94 4.71
CA ASP A 63 -10.87 -4.11 5.11
C ASP A 63 -11.22 -3.45 6.45
N HIS A 64 -10.29 -3.45 7.40
CA HIS A 64 -10.43 -2.84 8.73
C HIS A 64 -9.95 -1.38 8.78
N ILE A 65 -9.33 -0.86 7.72
CA ILE A 65 -8.85 0.52 7.60
C ILE A 65 -9.78 1.36 6.72
N GLY A 66 -10.17 0.83 5.56
CA GLY A 66 -10.96 1.55 4.56
C GLY A 66 -12.22 2.20 5.12
N PRO A 67 -13.08 1.47 5.84
CA PRO A 67 -14.29 2.04 6.46
C PRO A 67 -14.00 3.18 7.44
N LEU A 68 -12.88 3.12 8.17
CA LEU A 68 -12.49 4.14 9.15
C LEU A 68 -11.97 5.43 8.50
N LEU A 69 -11.73 5.42 7.20
CA LEU A 69 -11.36 6.59 6.40
C LEU A 69 -12.52 7.12 5.55
N ALA A 70 -13.68 6.43 5.56
CA ALA A 70 -14.77 6.66 4.61
C ALA A 70 -15.90 7.58 5.12
N ASP A 71 -15.72 8.27 6.26
CA ASP A 71 -16.77 9.08 6.89
C ASP A 71 -17.29 10.19 5.95
N ASP A 72 -16.38 10.85 5.22
CA ASP A 72 -16.67 12.03 4.39
C ASP A 72 -16.10 11.92 2.96
N ARG A 73 -15.61 10.75 2.57
CA ARG A 73 -14.96 10.53 1.28
C ARG A 73 -15.18 9.13 0.73
N HIS A 74 -14.95 8.98 -0.55
CA HIS A 74 -14.99 7.69 -1.23
C HIS A 74 -13.63 7.00 -1.08
N VAL A 75 -13.59 5.85 -0.42
CA VAL A 75 -12.35 5.09 -0.19
C VAL A 75 -12.38 3.81 -1.01
N LEU A 76 -11.33 3.60 -1.79
CA LEU A 76 -11.15 2.43 -2.64
C LEU A 76 -9.93 1.64 -2.16
N ALA A 77 -9.96 0.32 -2.28
CA ALA A 77 -8.78 -0.53 -2.15
C ALA A 77 -8.68 -1.40 -3.41
N ILE A 78 -7.60 -1.24 -4.15
CA ILE A 78 -7.36 -1.94 -5.43
C ILE A 78 -6.64 -3.27 -5.19
N ASP A 79 -6.96 -4.27 -6.00
CA ASP A 79 -6.08 -5.40 -6.27
C ASP A 79 -5.27 -5.08 -7.53
N LEU A 80 -4.00 -4.70 -7.40
CA LEU A 80 -3.13 -4.52 -8.56
C LEU A 80 -3.08 -5.82 -9.38
N SER A 81 -3.05 -5.74 -10.70
CA SER A 81 -2.96 -6.95 -11.53
C SER A 81 -1.83 -7.87 -11.05
N GLY A 82 -2.09 -9.18 -11.05
CA GLY A 82 -1.21 -10.18 -10.45
C GLY A 82 -1.40 -10.40 -8.94
N HIS A 83 -2.35 -9.70 -8.31
CA HIS A 83 -2.67 -9.84 -6.88
C HIS A 83 -4.18 -9.97 -6.67
N GLY A 84 -4.55 -10.52 -5.52
CA GLY A 84 -5.95 -10.61 -5.10
C GLY A 84 -6.82 -11.33 -6.10
N ASP A 85 -7.94 -10.70 -6.43
CA ASP A 85 -8.93 -11.21 -7.37
C ASP A 85 -8.81 -10.56 -8.77
N SER A 86 -7.76 -9.76 -9.00
CA SER A 86 -7.39 -9.24 -10.32
C SER A 86 -6.74 -10.28 -11.21
N ASP A 87 -6.88 -10.09 -12.52
CA ASP A 87 -6.27 -10.96 -13.52
C ASP A 87 -4.73 -10.93 -13.43
N ARG A 88 -4.11 -12.03 -13.83
CA ARG A 88 -2.67 -12.12 -14.07
C ARG A 88 -2.34 -11.60 -15.45
N ARG A 89 -1.10 -11.10 -15.62
CA ARG A 89 -0.56 -10.62 -16.89
C ARG A 89 0.76 -11.32 -17.21
N ASP A 90 1.21 -11.20 -18.45
CA ASP A 90 2.52 -11.74 -18.86
C ASP A 90 3.68 -10.94 -18.27
N SER A 91 3.47 -9.63 -18.05
CA SER A 91 4.45 -8.74 -17.43
C SER A 91 3.78 -7.65 -16.61
N TYR A 92 4.53 -7.06 -15.69
CA TYR A 92 4.09 -6.00 -14.79
C TYR A 92 5.05 -4.83 -14.84
N SER A 93 4.53 -3.60 -14.72
CA SER A 93 5.33 -2.38 -14.63
C SER A 93 4.66 -1.34 -13.71
N PHE A 94 5.44 -0.39 -13.23
CA PHE A 94 4.91 0.71 -12.43
C PHE A 94 3.93 1.57 -13.22
N ASP A 95 4.19 1.82 -14.53
CA ASP A 95 3.28 2.54 -15.40
C ASP A 95 1.94 1.81 -15.55
N LEU A 96 1.97 0.50 -15.78
CA LEU A 96 0.76 -0.31 -15.87
C LEU A 96 -0.09 -0.21 -14.60
N TRP A 97 0.52 -0.45 -13.44
CA TRP A 97 -0.18 -0.35 -12.16
C TRP A 97 -0.66 1.07 -11.85
N SER A 98 0.08 2.10 -12.28
CA SER A 98 -0.36 3.50 -12.18
C SER A 98 -1.63 3.74 -13.00
N ARG A 99 -1.71 3.21 -14.22
CA ARG A 99 -2.90 3.30 -15.05
C ARG A 99 -4.09 2.52 -14.47
N GLU A 100 -3.84 1.39 -13.82
CA GLU A 100 -4.88 0.62 -13.11
C GLU A 100 -5.48 1.44 -11.95
N ILE A 101 -4.65 2.08 -11.13
CA ILE A 101 -5.09 2.95 -10.04
C ILE A 101 -5.98 4.09 -10.55
N LEU A 102 -5.55 4.76 -11.63
CA LEU A 102 -6.33 5.85 -12.23
C LEU A 102 -7.63 5.37 -12.87
N ALA A 103 -7.63 4.17 -13.46
CA ALA A 103 -8.82 3.56 -14.06
C ALA A 103 -9.86 3.18 -13.00
N VAL A 104 -9.43 2.60 -11.88
CA VAL A 104 -10.28 2.26 -10.72
C VAL A 104 -10.91 3.53 -10.14
N ALA A 105 -10.11 4.59 -9.92
CA ALA A 105 -10.64 5.86 -9.42
C ALA A 105 -11.71 6.45 -10.34
N LYS A 106 -11.50 6.39 -11.65
CA LYS A 106 -12.46 6.86 -12.66
C LYS A 106 -13.73 6.00 -12.67
N ASP A 107 -13.60 4.66 -12.66
CA ASP A 107 -14.73 3.72 -12.68
C ASP A 107 -15.61 3.86 -11.43
N ALA A 108 -14.99 4.13 -10.28
CA ALA A 108 -15.68 4.40 -9.03
C ALA A 108 -16.40 5.76 -8.97
N GLY A 109 -16.28 6.59 -10.01
CA GLY A 109 -16.93 7.90 -10.07
C GLY A 109 -16.22 9.00 -9.27
N ILE A 110 -14.93 8.84 -8.95
CA ILE A 110 -14.13 9.91 -8.35
C ILE A 110 -13.89 10.97 -9.42
N THR A 111 -14.37 12.18 -9.17
CA THR A 111 -14.34 13.30 -10.14
C THR A 111 -13.21 14.29 -9.90
N LYS A 112 -12.71 14.37 -8.66
CA LYS A 112 -11.53 15.17 -8.30
C LYS A 112 -10.28 14.29 -8.28
N PRO A 113 -9.07 14.84 -8.46
CA PRO A 113 -7.85 14.07 -8.27
C PRO A 113 -7.85 13.37 -6.91
N PRO A 114 -7.69 12.03 -6.84
CA PRO A 114 -7.69 11.31 -5.57
C PRO A 114 -6.37 11.46 -4.80
N VAL A 115 -6.40 11.24 -3.50
CA VAL A 115 -5.20 10.92 -2.72
C VAL A 115 -4.93 9.41 -2.87
N VAL A 116 -3.69 9.04 -3.21
CA VAL A 116 -3.28 7.65 -3.34
C VAL A 116 -2.36 7.28 -2.18
N ILE A 117 -2.72 6.24 -1.43
CA ILE A 117 -2.02 5.79 -0.23
C ILE A 117 -1.48 4.39 -0.49
N GLY A 118 -0.17 4.25 -0.58
CA GLY A 118 0.48 2.98 -0.88
C GLY A 118 1.39 2.49 0.24
N HIS A 119 1.35 1.19 0.50
CA HIS A 119 2.21 0.51 1.46
C HIS A 119 3.28 -0.34 0.76
N SER A 120 4.53 -0.31 1.22
CA SER A 120 5.62 -1.18 0.72
C SER A 120 5.77 -1.07 -0.81
N MET A 121 5.62 -2.16 -1.56
CA MET A 121 5.59 -2.13 -3.02
C MET A 121 4.54 -1.14 -3.55
N GLY A 122 3.34 -1.10 -2.97
CA GLY A 122 2.29 -0.14 -3.31
C GLY A 122 2.71 1.31 -3.10
N GLY A 123 3.55 1.60 -2.10
CA GLY A 123 4.13 2.93 -1.91
C GLY A 123 5.12 3.31 -3.00
N ILE A 124 5.91 2.35 -3.51
CA ILE A 124 6.77 2.57 -4.67
C ILE A 124 5.92 2.85 -5.91
N VAL A 125 4.85 2.06 -6.14
CA VAL A 125 3.89 2.30 -7.23
C VAL A 125 3.28 3.69 -7.11
N THR A 126 2.90 4.10 -5.91
CA THR A 126 2.31 5.42 -5.63
C THR A 126 3.28 6.57 -5.96
N LEU A 127 4.56 6.43 -5.63
CA LEU A 127 5.57 7.43 -6.01
C LEU A 127 5.83 7.45 -7.53
N GLN A 128 5.82 6.30 -8.18
CA GLN A 128 5.95 6.23 -9.65
C GLN A 128 4.70 6.82 -10.35
N LEU A 129 3.52 6.59 -9.79
CA LEU A 129 2.29 7.26 -10.23
C LEU A 129 2.41 8.78 -10.09
N ALA A 130 2.93 9.29 -8.97
CA ALA A 130 3.16 10.71 -8.76
C ALA A 130 4.17 11.29 -9.76
N ALA A 131 5.23 10.53 -10.11
CA ALA A 131 6.21 10.95 -11.09
C ALA A 131 5.68 10.95 -12.53
N LEU A 132 4.83 9.97 -12.90
CA LEU A 132 4.27 9.83 -14.24
C LEU A 132 3.02 10.67 -14.47
N TYR A 133 2.18 10.80 -13.45
CA TYR A 133 0.82 11.31 -13.56
C TYR A 133 0.44 12.24 -12.40
N GLY A 134 1.41 12.94 -11.78
CA GLY A 134 1.21 13.76 -10.57
C GLY A 134 0.03 14.73 -10.67
N ALA A 135 -0.13 15.39 -11.81
CA ALA A 135 -1.26 16.32 -12.05
C ALA A 135 -2.66 15.63 -12.03
N ARG A 136 -2.73 14.30 -12.02
CA ARG A 136 -3.98 13.53 -11.97
C ARG A 136 -4.34 13.03 -10.57
N ILE A 137 -3.49 13.27 -9.59
CA ILE A 137 -3.73 12.93 -8.18
C ILE A 137 -3.53 14.17 -7.31
N GLU A 138 -4.26 14.26 -6.22
CA GLU A 138 -4.09 15.34 -5.23
C GLU A 138 -2.81 15.15 -4.43
N GLY A 139 -2.52 13.90 -4.08
CA GLY A 139 -1.33 13.59 -3.32
C GLY A 139 -1.01 12.11 -3.24
N ALA A 140 0.24 11.83 -2.92
CA ALA A 140 0.83 10.51 -2.75
C ALA A 140 1.25 10.31 -1.28
N VAL A 141 0.66 9.34 -0.60
CA VAL A 141 1.06 8.93 0.75
C VAL A 141 1.79 7.60 0.66
N VAL A 142 2.99 7.54 1.19
CA VAL A 142 3.91 6.41 1.08
C VAL A 142 4.18 5.84 2.46
N ILE A 143 3.73 4.59 2.69
CA ILE A 143 3.84 3.93 4.00
C ILE A 143 4.96 2.91 3.95
N ASP A 144 6.00 3.15 4.71
CA ASP A 144 7.15 2.28 4.97
C ASP A 144 7.74 1.62 3.70
N SER A 145 8.01 2.45 2.69
CA SER A 145 8.46 2.04 1.36
C SER A 145 9.82 2.63 1.05
N PRO A 146 10.90 1.87 1.18
CA PRO A 146 12.23 2.36 0.82
C PRO A 146 12.37 2.51 -0.69
N VAL A 147 12.53 3.74 -1.16
CA VAL A 147 12.79 4.05 -2.57
C VAL A 147 14.28 4.29 -2.76
N ARG A 148 14.99 3.21 -3.07
CA ARG A 148 16.40 3.25 -3.44
C ARG A 148 16.67 2.33 -4.62
N GLU A 149 17.66 2.66 -5.38
CA GLU A 149 18.20 1.69 -6.32
C GLU A 149 18.80 0.52 -5.54
N PRO A 150 18.39 -0.73 -5.80
CA PRO A 150 18.98 -1.87 -5.16
C PRO A 150 20.45 -1.97 -5.58
N ALA A 151 21.34 -2.31 -4.64
CA ALA A 151 22.74 -2.58 -4.94
C ALA A 151 22.88 -3.73 -5.98
N PRO A 152 23.95 -3.75 -6.78
CA PRO A 152 24.14 -4.81 -7.79
C PRO A 152 24.01 -6.22 -7.24
N GLU A 153 24.52 -6.47 -6.02
CA GLU A 153 24.43 -7.76 -5.33
C GLU A 153 22.97 -8.09 -4.93
N GLU A 154 22.19 -7.10 -4.52
CA GLU A 154 20.77 -7.27 -4.21
C GLU A 154 19.95 -7.51 -5.46
N ARG A 155 20.32 -6.87 -6.60
CA ARG A 155 19.70 -7.13 -7.90
C ARG A 155 19.97 -8.57 -8.34
N ALA A 156 21.20 -9.06 -8.18
CA ALA A 156 21.56 -10.44 -8.46
C ALA A 156 20.80 -11.42 -7.55
N ALA A 157 20.81 -11.20 -6.23
CA ALA A 157 20.12 -12.03 -5.25
C ALA A 157 18.59 -12.04 -5.43
N ARG A 158 17.98 -10.92 -5.88
CA ARG A 158 16.56 -10.87 -6.25
C ARG A 158 16.29 -11.65 -7.54
N GLY A 159 17.26 -11.65 -8.48
CA GLY A 159 17.16 -12.42 -9.72
C GLY A 159 17.19 -13.92 -9.51
N ASP A 160 17.93 -14.39 -8.51
CA ASP A 160 18.02 -15.80 -8.15
C ASP A 160 16.89 -16.26 -7.19
N ARG A 161 16.29 -15.36 -6.45
CA ARG A 161 15.00 -15.57 -5.78
C ARG A 161 13.87 -15.34 -6.79
N VAL A 162 13.90 -16.08 -7.90
CA VAL A 162 12.67 -16.29 -8.68
C VAL A 162 11.72 -16.95 -7.70
N PHE A 163 10.69 -16.22 -7.29
CA PHE A 163 9.58 -16.82 -6.58
C PHE A 163 9.07 -17.90 -7.54
N GLY A 164 9.40 -19.16 -7.23
CA GLY A 164 9.05 -20.31 -8.06
C GLY A 164 7.53 -20.40 -8.20
N GLU A 165 7.06 -21.38 -8.95
CA GLU A 165 5.63 -21.64 -9.07
C GLU A 165 4.97 -21.65 -7.68
N LEU A 166 3.79 -21.02 -7.58
CA LEU A 166 3.02 -21.03 -6.34
C LEU A 166 2.75 -22.46 -5.91
N ARG A 167 3.16 -22.80 -4.70
CA ARG A 167 2.87 -24.09 -4.12
C ARG A 167 1.37 -24.27 -3.94
N VAL A 168 0.85 -25.42 -4.36
CA VAL A 168 -0.51 -25.86 -4.06
C VAL A 168 -0.51 -26.67 -2.78
N TYR A 169 -1.40 -26.36 -1.86
CA TYR A 169 -1.55 -27.02 -0.56
C TYR A 169 -2.81 -27.88 -0.58
N PRO A 170 -2.78 -29.09 0.03
CA PRO A 170 -3.89 -30.03 -0.06
C PRO A 170 -5.15 -29.54 0.67
N THR A 171 -5.00 -28.76 1.74
CA THR A 171 -6.14 -28.27 2.54
C THR A 171 -5.97 -26.79 2.89
N LYS A 172 -7.09 -26.14 3.25
CA LYS A 172 -7.15 -24.76 3.70
C LYS A 172 -6.29 -24.55 4.96
N GLU A 173 -6.36 -25.44 5.91
CA GLU A 173 -5.60 -25.38 7.15
C GLU A 173 -4.10 -25.47 6.88
N ALA A 174 -3.70 -26.30 5.93
CA ALA A 174 -2.29 -26.48 5.57
C ALA A 174 -1.68 -25.20 4.99
N ILE A 175 -2.42 -24.41 4.18
CA ILE A 175 -1.94 -23.14 3.66
C ILE A 175 -2.02 -22.04 4.72
N LEU A 176 -3.13 -21.94 5.48
CA LEU A 176 -3.29 -20.92 6.52
C LEU A 176 -2.20 -21.01 7.60
N SER A 177 -1.78 -22.22 7.99
CA SER A 177 -0.67 -22.42 8.92
C SER A 177 0.68 -21.89 8.41
N ARG A 178 0.78 -21.53 7.14
CA ARG A 178 1.97 -20.96 6.49
C ARG A 178 1.91 -19.45 6.32
N PHE A 179 0.79 -18.83 6.69
CA PHE A 179 0.70 -17.38 6.63
C PHE A 179 1.76 -16.74 7.55
N ARG A 180 2.58 -15.89 6.97
CA ARG A 180 3.61 -15.11 7.66
C ARG A 180 3.75 -13.78 6.92
N PRO A 181 3.64 -12.63 7.58
CA PRO A 181 4.05 -11.37 7.00
C PRO A 181 5.56 -11.37 6.77
N VAL A 182 6.02 -10.72 5.71
CA VAL A 182 7.45 -10.60 5.39
C VAL A 182 7.80 -9.12 5.22
N PRO A 183 8.68 -8.56 6.08
CA PRO A 183 9.42 -9.22 7.17
C PRO A 183 8.52 -9.73 8.29
N ASP A 184 9.03 -10.70 9.07
CA ASP A 184 8.36 -11.21 10.26
C ASP A 184 8.27 -10.14 11.34
N GLN A 185 7.10 -9.98 11.94
CA GLN A 185 6.83 -8.99 12.98
C GLN A 185 5.68 -9.45 13.88
N PRO A 186 5.57 -8.94 15.12
CA PRO A 186 4.36 -9.08 15.91
C PRO A 186 3.16 -8.47 15.17
N VAL A 187 2.02 -9.16 15.21
CA VAL A 187 0.76 -8.71 14.57
C VAL A 187 -0.42 -8.99 15.48
N LEU A 188 -1.49 -8.23 15.32
CA LEU A 188 -2.75 -8.50 16.00
C LEU A 188 -3.39 -9.76 15.40
N GLY A 189 -3.56 -10.81 16.22
CA GLY A 189 -3.97 -12.14 15.76
C GLY A 189 -5.27 -12.12 14.96
N TYR A 190 -6.29 -11.41 15.44
CA TYR A 190 -7.58 -11.28 14.76
C TYR A 190 -7.50 -10.59 13.38
N ILE A 191 -6.53 -9.69 13.17
CA ILE A 191 -6.28 -9.09 11.84
C ILE A 191 -5.53 -10.09 10.96
N ALA A 192 -4.51 -10.74 11.50
CA ALA A 192 -3.73 -11.74 10.77
C ALA A 192 -4.60 -12.88 10.27
N ASP A 193 -5.55 -13.35 11.09
CA ASP A 193 -6.51 -14.40 10.73
C ASP A 193 -7.40 -13.97 9.56
N HIS A 194 -7.98 -12.76 9.63
CA HIS A 194 -8.80 -12.20 8.55
C HIS A 194 -8.00 -12.07 7.25
N VAL A 195 -6.79 -11.54 7.33
CA VAL A 195 -5.92 -11.34 6.16
C VAL A 195 -5.50 -12.70 5.57
N ALA A 196 -5.11 -13.67 6.40
CA ALA A 196 -4.74 -15.00 5.95
C ALA A 196 -5.89 -15.69 5.19
N GLU A 197 -7.09 -15.68 5.80
CA GLU A 197 -8.31 -16.27 5.25
C GLU A 197 -8.66 -15.67 3.87
N THR A 198 -8.48 -14.38 3.70
CA THR A 198 -8.82 -13.66 2.47
C THR A 198 -7.71 -13.71 1.41
N SER A 199 -6.48 -14.14 1.78
CA SER A 199 -5.31 -14.22 0.90
C SER A 199 -5.21 -15.51 0.09
N ILE A 200 -6.13 -16.46 0.27
CA ILE A 200 -6.08 -17.77 -0.37
C ILE A 200 -7.24 -17.96 -1.34
N ARG A 201 -7.02 -18.84 -2.32
CA ARG A 201 -8.07 -19.33 -3.23
C ARG A 201 -7.91 -20.81 -3.50
N GLU A 202 -9.01 -21.45 -3.81
CA GLU A 202 -9.01 -22.82 -4.33
C GLU A 202 -8.61 -22.83 -5.81
N GLY A 203 -7.77 -23.79 -6.20
CA GLY A 203 -7.32 -23.94 -7.60
C GLY A 203 -6.21 -24.98 -7.72
N GLY A 204 -6.07 -25.58 -8.91
CA GLY A 204 -5.03 -26.56 -9.17
C GLY A 204 -5.14 -27.85 -8.36
N GLY A 205 -6.35 -28.21 -7.88
CA GLY A 205 -6.57 -29.38 -7.04
C GLY A 205 -6.24 -29.18 -5.55
N GLY A 206 -6.21 -27.93 -5.10
CA GLY A 206 -5.98 -27.58 -3.69
C GLY A 206 -6.05 -26.06 -3.47
N TRP A 207 -5.27 -25.55 -2.53
CA TRP A 207 -5.27 -24.15 -2.10
C TRP A 207 -3.97 -23.45 -2.47
N THR A 208 -4.05 -22.20 -2.93
CA THR A 208 -2.89 -21.38 -3.29
C THR A 208 -3.08 -19.92 -2.84
N TRP A 209 -1.96 -19.18 -2.75
CA TRP A 209 -2.00 -17.73 -2.47
C TRP A 209 -2.53 -16.93 -3.66
N LYS A 210 -3.19 -15.82 -3.38
CA LYS A 210 -3.77 -14.90 -4.38
C LYS A 210 -2.74 -13.92 -4.95
N TRP A 211 -1.59 -14.38 -5.42
CA TRP A 211 -0.62 -13.52 -6.09
C TRP A 211 0.14 -14.27 -7.19
N ASP A 212 0.74 -13.53 -8.11
CA ASP A 212 1.55 -14.07 -9.21
C ASP A 212 3.04 -13.87 -8.88
N PRO A 213 3.87 -14.93 -8.84
CA PRO A 213 5.31 -14.81 -8.59
C PRO A 213 6.03 -13.83 -9.52
N ARG A 214 5.51 -13.63 -10.74
CA ARG A 214 6.09 -12.72 -11.74
C ARG A 214 6.01 -11.24 -11.37
N VAL A 215 5.18 -10.84 -10.40
CA VAL A 215 5.07 -9.44 -9.93
C VAL A 215 6.38 -8.91 -9.35
N PHE A 216 7.27 -9.79 -8.89
CA PHE A 216 8.59 -9.44 -8.39
C PHE A 216 9.69 -9.54 -9.46
N GLY A 217 9.32 -9.66 -10.74
CA GLY A 217 10.22 -9.82 -11.88
C GLY A 217 11.20 -8.67 -12.08
N ARG A 218 12.22 -8.91 -12.93
CA ARG A 218 13.27 -7.94 -13.29
C ARG A 218 12.69 -6.80 -14.13
N GLY A 219 13.22 -5.59 -13.97
CA GLY A 219 13.06 -4.53 -14.97
C GLY A 219 12.13 -3.38 -14.60
N GLN A 220 11.77 -3.21 -13.32
CA GLN A 220 11.07 -2.01 -12.90
C GLN A 220 12.09 -0.92 -12.55
N GLU A 221 12.37 -0.06 -13.52
CA GLU A 221 13.22 1.10 -13.32
C GLU A 221 12.46 2.18 -12.54
N LEU A 222 13.10 2.71 -11.50
CA LEU A 222 12.53 3.80 -10.69
C LEU A 222 12.80 5.14 -11.38
N LEU A 223 11.75 5.93 -11.58
CA LEU A 223 11.90 7.29 -12.10
C LEU A 223 12.45 8.23 -11.01
N PRO A 224 13.17 9.28 -11.40
CA PRO A 224 13.62 10.31 -10.46
C PRO A 224 12.46 10.98 -9.73
N LEU A 225 12.61 11.20 -8.43
CA LEU A 225 11.60 11.85 -7.58
C LEU A 225 11.76 13.39 -7.51
N SER A 226 12.52 14.00 -8.39
CA SER A 226 12.98 15.39 -8.24
C SER A 226 11.95 16.49 -8.54
N LYS A 227 10.81 16.18 -9.17
CA LYS A 227 9.71 17.13 -9.40
C LYS A 227 8.41 16.34 -9.49
N LEU A 228 7.61 16.43 -8.45
CA LEU A 228 6.30 15.82 -8.41
C LEU A 228 5.24 16.94 -8.43
N ASP A 229 4.25 16.81 -9.33
CA ASP A 229 3.17 17.80 -9.51
C ASP A 229 2.00 17.54 -8.54
N CYS A 230 2.26 16.89 -7.43
CA CYS A 230 1.29 16.62 -6.37
C CYS A 230 1.93 16.70 -4.99
N ARG A 231 1.11 16.74 -3.95
CA ARG A 231 1.59 16.61 -2.56
C ARG A 231 2.18 15.23 -2.32
N VAL A 232 3.15 15.13 -1.42
CA VAL A 232 3.69 13.86 -0.96
C VAL A 232 3.77 13.85 0.55
N ALA A 233 3.47 12.69 1.17
CA ALA A 233 3.72 12.45 2.59
C ALA A 233 4.42 11.10 2.76
N LEU A 234 5.41 11.06 3.63
CA LEU A 234 6.15 9.85 3.98
C LEU A 234 5.73 9.38 5.37
N PHE A 235 5.29 8.13 5.46
CA PHE A 235 4.99 7.45 6.71
C PHE A 235 6.06 6.39 6.94
N ARG A 236 6.72 6.47 8.07
CA ARG A 236 7.74 5.52 8.49
C ARG A 236 7.22 4.70 9.66
N ALA A 237 7.32 3.39 9.60
CA ALA A 237 7.18 2.54 10.77
C ALA A 237 8.46 2.57 11.60
N GLU A 238 8.39 2.79 12.90
CA GLU A 238 9.59 2.89 13.77
C GLU A 238 10.51 1.67 13.61
N HIS A 239 9.93 0.47 13.56
CA HIS A 239 10.62 -0.81 13.40
C HIS A 239 10.43 -1.42 12.00
N GLY A 240 10.10 -0.59 11.00
CA GLY A 240 9.87 -1.01 9.62
C GLY A 240 11.14 -1.19 8.81
N ILE A 241 10.95 -1.32 7.49
CA ILE A 241 12.07 -1.49 6.53
C ILE A 241 12.61 -0.16 6.01
N LEU A 242 11.89 0.94 6.20
CA LEU A 242 12.35 2.28 5.89
C LEU A 242 13.14 2.83 7.07
N SER A 243 14.48 2.76 6.99
CA SER A 243 15.34 3.31 8.04
C SER A 243 15.19 4.84 8.18
N ALA A 244 15.51 5.37 9.36
CA ALA A 244 15.51 6.82 9.60
C ALA A 244 16.43 7.56 8.61
N GLU A 245 17.62 7.02 8.34
CA GLU A 245 18.55 7.59 7.36
C GLU A 245 17.97 7.65 5.96
N MET A 246 17.37 6.54 5.48
CA MET A 246 16.76 6.48 4.18
C MET A 246 15.54 7.40 4.06
N SER A 247 14.74 7.53 5.12
CA SER A 247 13.61 8.46 5.14
C SER A 247 14.05 9.91 4.99
N HIS A 248 15.18 10.30 5.60
CA HIS A 248 15.77 11.62 5.40
C HIS A 248 16.29 11.83 3.98
N VAL A 249 16.94 10.82 3.38
CA VAL A 249 17.38 10.89 1.97
C VAL A 249 16.18 11.07 1.03
N MET A 250 15.07 10.36 1.27
CA MET A 250 13.84 10.54 0.50
C MET A 250 13.24 11.93 0.70
N TYR A 251 13.19 12.41 1.94
CA TYR A 251 12.72 13.73 2.31
C TYR A 251 13.52 14.84 1.59
N ASP A 252 14.87 14.71 1.57
CA ASP A 252 15.74 15.66 0.86
C ASP A 252 15.49 15.63 -0.66
N ARG A 253 15.35 14.46 -1.25
CA ARG A 253 15.04 14.31 -2.68
C ARG A 253 13.69 14.89 -3.08
N LEU A 254 12.72 14.92 -2.16
CA LEU A 254 11.41 15.53 -2.33
C LEU A 254 11.42 17.04 -2.00
N GLY A 255 12.59 17.68 -1.92
CA GLY A 255 12.72 19.11 -1.68
C GLY A 255 12.33 19.55 -0.28
N ARG A 256 12.31 18.66 0.70
CA ARG A 256 11.95 18.91 2.12
C ARG A 256 10.56 19.50 2.33
N VAL A 257 9.64 19.26 1.42
CA VAL A 257 8.25 19.75 1.50
C VAL A 257 7.26 18.67 1.92
N ALA A 258 7.65 17.40 1.82
CA ALA A 258 6.81 16.29 2.24
C ALA A 258 6.83 16.14 3.77
N PRO A 259 5.68 16.05 4.48
CA PRO A 259 5.70 15.66 5.88
C PRO A 259 6.27 14.25 6.04
N LEU A 260 7.17 14.07 7.02
CA LEU A 260 7.68 12.78 7.44
C LEU A 260 7.03 12.42 8.78
N ILE A 261 6.17 11.41 8.76
CA ILE A 261 5.36 10.99 9.91
C ILE A 261 5.84 9.61 10.36
N GLU A 262 6.26 9.50 11.61
CA GLU A 262 6.63 8.22 12.21
C GLU A 262 5.46 7.63 12.98
N ILE A 263 5.19 6.34 12.74
CA ILE A 263 4.22 5.56 13.52
C ILE A 263 5.02 4.78 14.58
N PRO A 264 4.86 5.14 15.86
CA PRO A 264 5.64 4.53 16.95
C PRO A 264 5.26 3.07 17.15
N VAL A 265 6.24 2.26 17.56
CA VAL A 265 6.11 0.82 17.86
C VAL A 265 5.67 -0.03 16.67
N ALA A 266 5.47 0.56 15.49
CA ALA A 266 5.01 -0.12 14.30
C ALA A 266 6.13 -0.90 13.61
N GLY A 267 5.85 -2.13 13.20
CA GLY A 267 6.64 -2.88 12.21
C GLY A 267 6.25 -2.50 10.79
N HIS A 268 6.87 -3.17 9.80
CA HIS A 268 6.66 -2.91 8.38
C HIS A 268 5.18 -2.89 7.95
N HIS A 269 4.42 -3.87 8.41
CA HIS A 269 2.98 -3.99 8.11
C HIS A 269 2.14 -3.24 9.15
N VAL A 270 2.22 -1.92 9.13
CA VAL A 270 1.58 -1.02 10.11
C VAL A 270 0.08 -1.31 10.28
N MET A 271 -0.61 -1.70 9.21
CA MET A 271 -2.03 -2.06 9.24
C MET A 271 -2.31 -3.35 10.02
N LEU A 272 -1.29 -4.18 10.28
CA LEU A 272 -1.44 -5.45 11.02
C LEU A 272 -1.12 -5.32 12.51
N ASP A 273 -0.33 -4.32 12.92
CA ASP A 273 0.12 -4.15 14.31
C ASP A 273 -0.31 -2.82 14.96
N GLN A 274 -0.35 -1.71 14.21
CA GLN A 274 -0.72 -0.39 14.70
C GLN A 274 -1.85 0.28 13.88
N PRO A 275 -2.96 -0.43 13.57
CA PRO A 275 -4.00 0.05 12.66
C PRO A 275 -4.64 1.36 13.09
N ILE A 276 -4.90 1.55 14.39
CA ILE A 276 -5.56 2.77 14.90
C ILE A 276 -4.62 3.98 14.83
N ALA A 277 -3.33 3.79 15.14
CA ALA A 277 -2.34 4.86 14.99
C ALA A 277 -2.20 5.27 13.52
N LEU A 278 -2.19 4.30 12.59
CA LEU A 278 -2.19 4.55 11.16
C LEU A 278 -3.43 5.33 10.72
N VAL A 279 -4.63 4.92 11.12
CA VAL A 279 -5.89 5.61 10.80
C VAL A 279 -5.88 7.03 11.32
N ALA A 280 -5.48 7.25 12.59
CA ALA A 280 -5.41 8.58 13.18
C ALA A 280 -4.47 9.51 12.40
N ALA A 281 -3.27 9.02 12.06
CA ALA A 281 -2.29 9.80 11.31
C ALA A 281 -2.78 10.09 9.87
N LEU A 282 -3.39 9.13 9.19
CA LEU A 282 -3.97 9.32 7.86
C LEU A 282 -5.13 10.31 7.88
N ARG A 283 -6.06 10.21 8.82
CA ARG A 283 -7.17 11.16 8.96
C ARG A 283 -6.69 12.57 9.21
N THR A 284 -5.69 12.75 10.07
CA THR A 284 -5.08 14.07 10.35
C THR A 284 -4.45 14.65 9.10
N LEU A 285 -3.67 13.86 8.34
CA LEU A 285 -3.05 14.31 7.10
C LEU A 285 -4.10 14.67 6.03
N LEU A 286 -5.10 13.82 5.85
CA LEU A 286 -6.16 14.04 4.85
C LEU A 286 -6.97 15.30 5.19
N SER A 287 -7.30 15.52 6.47
CA SER A 287 -7.99 16.73 6.93
C SER A 287 -7.13 17.99 6.72
N ASP A 288 -5.81 17.92 6.95
CA ASP A 288 -4.92 19.03 6.64
C ASP A 288 -4.92 19.33 5.14
N TRP A 289 -4.86 18.31 4.31
CA TRP A 289 -4.82 18.48 2.85
C TRP A 289 -6.13 19.03 2.27
N ASP A 290 -7.28 18.76 2.89
CA ASP A 290 -8.56 19.34 2.50
C ASP A 290 -8.63 20.86 2.74
N HIS A 291 -7.83 21.38 3.68
CA HIS A 291 -7.89 22.79 4.12
C HIS A 291 -6.64 23.61 3.79
N SER A 292 -5.55 22.96 3.36
CA SER A 292 -4.28 23.62 3.06
C SER A 292 -3.99 23.69 1.56
N LEU A 293 -3.19 24.67 1.14
CA LEU A 293 -2.63 24.71 -0.20
C LEU A 293 -1.36 23.85 -0.28
N PRO A 294 -1.04 23.25 -1.46
CA PRO A 294 0.22 22.56 -1.66
C PRO A 294 1.40 23.49 -1.35
N ALA A 295 2.39 22.97 -0.60
CA ALA A 295 3.62 23.72 -0.38
C ALA A 295 4.34 23.92 -1.72
N GLN A 296 4.71 25.16 -2.02
CA GLN A 296 5.54 25.42 -3.19
C GLN A 296 6.98 25.00 -2.93
N PRO A 297 7.69 24.41 -3.92
CA PRO A 297 9.12 24.17 -3.79
C PRO A 297 9.81 25.49 -3.41
N ARG A 298 10.65 25.45 -2.39
CA ARG A 298 11.48 26.60 -2.07
C ARG A 298 12.48 26.75 -3.22
N ASP A 299 12.46 27.90 -3.88
CA ASP A 299 13.58 28.30 -4.72
C ASP A 299 14.84 28.26 -3.85
N ASP A 300 15.85 27.50 -4.29
CA ASP A 300 17.17 27.43 -3.66
C ASP A 300 17.87 28.80 -3.80
N GLN A 301 17.41 29.80 -3.07
CA GLN A 301 18.22 30.94 -2.79
C GLN A 301 19.08 30.63 -1.56
N PRO A 302 20.41 30.70 -1.68
CA PRO A 302 21.28 30.59 -0.52
C PRO A 302 20.84 31.66 0.48
N ARG A 303 20.45 31.25 1.66
CA ARG A 303 20.23 32.19 2.77
C ARG A 303 21.59 32.74 3.13
N ASP A 304 21.80 34.03 2.83
CA ASP A 304 22.87 34.78 3.43
C ASP A 304 22.77 34.62 4.97
N ILE A 305 23.69 33.88 5.52
CA ILE A 305 23.89 33.83 6.95
C ILE A 305 24.51 35.19 7.30
N VAL A 306 23.66 36.11 7.74
CA VAL A 306 24.11 37.37 8.32
C VAL A 306 24.87 37.03 9.60
N PRO A 307 26.10 37.54 9.80
CA PRO A 307 26.99 37.22 10.89
C PRO A 307 26.46 37.59 12.28
#